data_7b19d64ca9b9536aa2addea04a73d842
#
_entry.id   7b19d64ca9b9536aa2addea04a73d842
#
_cell.length_a   1.000
_cell.length_b   1.000
_cell.length_c   1.000
_cell.angle_alpha   90.00
_cell.angle_beta   90.00
_cell.angle_gamma   90.00
#
_symmetry.space_group_name_H-M   'P 1'
#
loop_
_entity.id
_entity.type
_entity.pdbx_description
1 polymer ?
#
loop_
_entity_poly.entity_id
_entity_poly.type
_entity_poly.pdbx_seq_one_letter_code
_entity_poly.pdbx_strand_id
1 'polypeptide(L)'
;FFQAEDGIRDYKVTGVQTCALPIYDYFPLVVWQTGSGTQSNMNVNEVIAYRGHVLQGGKLSDKEKYLHPNDDVNKSQSSNDTFPTAMHIAAYKIIIETTLPGIKKLRDTLDKKAKAFKKVVKIGRTHFMDATPLTLGQEFSGYVSQLDHGIKAIKNTLAQIGRAHV
;
A
#
# COMPACT_ATOMS: atom_id res chain seq x y z
N PHE A 1 8.32 10.56 -22.41
CA PHE A 1 7.77 9.32 -23.01
C PHE A 1 8.73 8.20 -22.66
N PHE A 2 8.49 7.50 -21.55
CA PHE A 2 9.15 6.24 -21.31
C PHE A 2 8.41 5.19 -22.13
N GLN A 3 9.10 4.58 -23.06
CA GLN A 3 8.57 3.43 -23.77
C GLN A 3 8.58 2.25 -22.81
N ALA A 4 7.40 1.75 -22.45
CA ALA A 4 7.24 0.52 -21.66
C ALA A 4 7.93 -0.69 -22.32
N GLU A 5 8.43 -0.52 -23.53
CA GLU A 5 9.13 -1.53 -24.32
C GLU A 5 10.46 -1.99 -23.72
N ASP A 6 11.19 -1.09 -23.03
CA ASP A 6 12.52 -1.44 -22.50
C ASP A 6 12.45 -2.27 -21.20
N GLY A 7 11.40 -2.13 -20.41
CA GLY A 7 11.20 -2.93 -19.20
C GLY A 7 10.67 -4.34 -19.45
N ILE A 8 10.10 -4.60 -20.62
CA ILE A 8 9.49 -5.89 -20.96
C ILE A 8 10.44 -6.80 -21.76
N ARG A 9 11.58 -6.28 -22.22
CA ARG A 9 12.48 -6.98 -23.16
C ARG A 9 13.17 -8.22 -22.61
N ASP A 10 13.34 -8.36 -21.31
CA ASP A 10 14.20 -9.42 -20.73
C ASP A 10 13.48 -10.62 -20.12
N TYR A 11 12.14 -10.66 -20.12
CA TYR A 11 11.44 -11.76 -19.47
C TYR A 11 10.72 -12.69 -20.45
N LYS A 12 11.28 -13.87 -20.66
CA LYS A 12 10.53 -15.05 -21.13
C LYS A 12 9.61 -15.53 -20.02
N VAL A 13 8.49 -14.86 -19.81
CA VAL A 13 7.53 -15.22 -18.77
C VAL A 13 6.48 -16.14 -19.35
N THR A 14 6.48 -17.39 -18.93
CA THR A 14 5.35 -18.30 -19.13
C THR A 14 4.22 -17.91 -18.20
N GLY A 15 2.94 -18.12 -18.61
CA GLY A 15 1.75 -17.59 -17.92
C GLY A 15 1.66 -17.89 -16.42
N VAL A 16 2.28 -18.97 -15.93
CA VAL A 16 2.32 -19.33 -14.49
C VAL A 16 3.32 -18.49 -13.72
N GLN A 17 4.43 -18.08 -14.32
CA GLN A 17 5.46 -17.25 -13.69
C GLN A 17 5.01 -15.79 -13.52
N THR A 18 4.05 -15.33 -14.31
CA THR A 18 3.54 -13.94 -14.22
C THR A 18 2.86 -13.66 -12.88
N CYS A 19 2.29 -14.67 -12.22
CA CYS A 19 1.67 -14.52 -10.90
C CYS A 19 2.68 -14.57 -9.75
N ALA A 20 3.90 -15.05 -9.98
CA ALA A 20 4.92 -15.28 -8.95
C ALA A 20 6.08 -14.26 -8.99
N LEU A 21 6.26 -13.53 -10.09
CA LEU A 21 7.32 -12.54 -10.21
C LEU A 21 6.83 -11.16 -9.74
N PRO A 22 7.68 -10.39 -9.05
CA PRO A 22 7.39 -8.98 -8.78
C PRO A 22 7.24 -8.25 -10.11
N ILE A 23 6.01 -7.81 -10.39
CA ILE A 23 5.69 -7.06 -11.63
C ILE A 23 6.15 -5.59 -11.56
N TYR A 24 6.86 -5.21 -10.51
CA TYR A 24 7.26 -3.83 -10.24
C TYR A 24 8.15 -3.24 -11.33
N ASP A 25 8.96 -4.06 -12.00
CA ASP A 25 9.84 -3.61 -13.08
C ASP A 25 9.07 -3.11 -14.31
N TYR A 26 7.80 -3.50 -14.46
CA TYR A 26 6.93 -2.99 -15.51
C TYR A 26 6.28 -1.64 -15.17
N PHE A 27 6.47 -1.16 -13.95
CA PHE A 27 5.92 0.10 -13.46
C PHE A 27 7.03 1.02 -12.94
N PRO A 28 7.92 1.51 -13.82
CA PRO A 28 9.10 2.29 -13.43
C PRO A 28 8.77 3.72 -13.03
N LEU A 29 7.50 4.06 -12.87
CA LEU A 29 7.06 5.41 -12.56
C LEU A 29 7.46 5.82 -11.14
N VAL A 30 7.85 7.09 -11.01
CA VAL A 30 8.20 7.70 -9.72
C VAL A 30 6.98 8.33 -9.04
N VAL A 31 7.08 8.56 -7.73
CA VAL A 31 6.00 9.22 -6.96
C VAL A 31 5.71 10.63 -7.50
N TRP A 32 6.76 11.37 -7.84
CA TRP A 32 6.65 12.71 -8.41
C TRP A 32 6.46 12.62 -9.93
N GLN A 33 5.20 12.67 -10.34
CA GLN A 33 4.81 12.59 -11.75
C GLN A 33 3.63 13.52 -12.01
N THR A 34 3.33 13.78 -13.29
CA THR A 34 2.22 14.64 -13.69
C THR A 34 0.86 14.00 -13.45
N GLY A 35 -0.10 14.84 -13.07
CA GLY A 35 -1.52 14.51 -13.09
C GLY A 35 -1.99 13.66 -11.95
N SER A 36 -3.28 13.46 -11.90
CA SER A 36 -4.03 12.75 -10.86
C SER A 36 -3.97 11.22 -11.02
N GLY A 37 -2.77 10.66 -11.18
CA GLY A 37 -2.57 9.22 -11.42
C GLY A 37 -2.75 8.79 -12.88
N THR A 38 -2.96 9.70 -13.81
CA THR A 38 -3.13 9.40 -15.25
C THR A 38 -1.95 8.60 -15.79
N GLN A 39 -0.73 8.98 -15.43
CA GLN A 39 0.48 8.30 -15.90
C GLN A 39 0.52 6.84 -15.43
N SER A 40 0.18 6.57 -14.17
CA SER A 40 0.08 5.20 -13.65
C SER A 40 -1.03 4.40 -14.32
N ASN A 41 -2.20 5.00 -14.55
CA ASN A 41 -3.29 4.36 -15.27
C ASN A 41 -2.87 3.99 -16.70
N MET A 42 -2.22 4.90 -17.42
CA MET A 42 -1.75 4.63 -18.78
C MET A 42 -0.66 3.57 -18.82
N ASN A 43 0.27 3.56 -17.87
CA ASN A 43 1.27 2.49 -17.77
C ASN A 43 0.61 1.11 -17.59
N VAL A 44 -0.41 1.00 -16.73
CA VAL A 44 -1.18 -0.25 -16.59
C VAL A 44 -1.84 -0.63 -17.90
N ASN A 45 -2.47 0.31 -18.62
CA ASN A 45 -3.11 0.07 -19.89
C ASN A 45 -2.12 -0.43 -20.95
N GLU A 46 -0.92 0.16 -21.00
CA GLU A 46 0.16 -0.27 -21.92
C GLU A 46 0.64 -1.69 -21.59
N VAL A 47 0.88 -1.99 -20.31
CA VAL A 47 1.26 -3.34 -19.89
C VAL A 47 0.19 -4.37 -20.29
N ILE A 48 -1.09 -4.07 -20.10
CA ILE A 48 -2.21 -4.94 -20.48
C ILE A 48 -2.24 -5.13 -21.99
N ALA A 49 -2.18 -4.05 -22.77
CA ALA A 49 -2.25 -4.11 -24.23
C ALA A 49 -1.09 -4.92 -24.83
N TYR A 50 0.12 -4.64 -24.40
CA TYR A 50 1.31 -5.33 -24.90
C TYR A 50 1.36 -6.78 -24.45
N ARG A 51 0.95 -7.07 -23.22
CA ARG A 51 0.84 -8.46 -22.76
C ARG A 51 -0.20 -9.23 -23.56
N GLY A 52 -1.37 -8.64 -23.84
CA GLY A 52 -2.40 -9.23 -24.70
C GLY A 52 -1.87 -9.53 -26.09
N HIS A 53 -1.11 -8.61 -26.68
CA HIS A 53 -0.49 -8.80 -28.00
C HIS A 53 0.47 -10.00 -28.02
N VAL A 54 1.36 -10.10 -27.01
CA VAL A 54 2.31 -11.22 -26.89
C VAL A 54 1.61 -12.55 -26.68
N LEU A 55 0.53 -12.58 -25.88
CA LEU A 55 -0.26 -13.79 -25.65
C LEU A 55 -0.95 -14.31 -26.92
N GLN A 56 -1.23 -13.44 -27.88
CA GLN A 56 -1.76 -13.80 -29.18
C GLN A 56 -0.68 -14.14 -30.23
N GLY A 57 0.57 -14.24 -29.81
CA GLY A 57 1.69 -14.63 -30.68
C GLY A 57 2.40 -13.46 -31.36
N GLY A 58 2.03 -12.22 -31.06
CA GLY A 58 2.72 -11.03 -31.55
C GLY A 58 4.05 -10.78 -30.82
N LYS A 59 4.88 -9.90 -31.38
CA LYS A 59 6.15 -9.48 -30.80
C LYS A 59 6.04 -8.04 -30.29
N LEU A 60 6.76 -7.70 -29.22
CA LEU A 60 6.78 -6.33 -28.69
C LEU A 60 7.30 -5.32 -29.71
N SER A 61 8.18 -5.75 -30.64
CA SER A 61 8.73 -4.93 -31.71
C SER A 61 7.76 -4.64 -32.85
N ASP A 62 6.59 -5.30 -32.91
CA ASP A 62 5.63 -5.10 -33.98
C ASP A 62 5.09 -3.65 -33.92
N LYS A 63 4.99 -2.99 -35.06
CA LYS A 63 4.46 -1.62 -35.15
C LYS A 63 2.98 -1.56 -34.82
N GLU A 64 2.21 -2.53 -35.27
CA GLU A 64 0.78 -2.65 -35.01
C GLU A 64 0.53 -3.67 -33.91
N LYS A 65 -0.26 -3.30 -32.93
CA LYS A 65 -0.65 -4.14 -31.80
C LYS A 65 -2.13 -4.56 -31.96
N TYR A 66 -2.50 -5.73 -31.44
CA TYR A 66 -3.91 -6.18 -31.44
C TYR A 66 -4.79 -5.29 -30.58
N LEU A 67 -4.23 -4.68 -29.52
CA LEU A 67 -4.95 -3.81 -28.61
C LEU A 67 -4.22 -2.47 -28.50
N HIS A 68 -4.99 -1.39 -28.58
CA HIS A 68 -4.48 -0.05 -28.30
C HIS A 68 -4.68 0.33 -26.83
N PRO A 69 -3.64 0.79 -26.10
CA PRO A 69 -3.75 1.08 -24.67
C PRO A 69 -4.86 2.06 -24.31
N ASN A 70 -5.02 3.12 -25.10
CA ASN A 70 -6.00 4.15 -24.84
C ASN A 70 -7.40 3.82 -25.40
N ASP A 71 -7.45 3.31 -26.63
CA ASP A 71 -8.73 3.18 -27.35
C ASP A 71 -9.46 1.88 -27.00
N ASP A 72 -8.73 0.82 -26.64
CA ASP A 72 -9.30 -0.47 -26.27
C ASP A 72 -9.27 -0.71 -24.77
N VAL A 73 -8.11 -0.60 -24.12
CA VAL A 73 -7.96 -0.93 -22.69
C VAL A 73 -8.57 0.15 -21.81
N ASN A 74 -8.37 1.42 -22.14
CA ASN A 74 -8.90 2.56 -21.36
C ASN A 74 -10.36 2.88 -21.72
N LYS A 75 -10.98 2.12 -22.60
CA LYS A 75 -12.34 2.39 -23.10
C LYS A 75 -13.36 2.40 -21.96
N SER A 76 -14.20 3.44 -21.95
CA SER A 76 -15.29 3.62 -20.97
C SER A 76 -14.83 3.76 -19.51
N GLN A 77 -13.58 4.15 -19.26
CA GLN A 77 -13.10 4.45 -17.92
C GLN A 77 -12.39 5.81 -17.84
N SER A 78 -12.33 6.35 -16.63
CA SER A 78 -11.56 7.56 -16.30
C SER A 78 -10.46 7.20 -15.31
N SER A 79 -9.24 7.71 -15.56
CA SER A 79 -8.13 7.62 -14.60
C SER A 79 -8.45 8.35 -13.28
N ASN A 80 -9.33 9.35 -13.29
CA ASN A 80 -9.76 10.06 -12.09
C ASN A 80 -10.68 9.21 -11.20
N ASP A 81 -11.18 8.10 -11.69
CA ASP A 81 -11.95 7.11 -10.94
C ASP A 81 -11.10 5.87 -10.61
N THR A 82 -10.51 5.26 -11.62
CA THR A 82 -9.80 3.99 -11.46
C THR A 82 -8.55 4.09 -10.58
N PHE A 83 -7.77 5.17 -10.70
CA PHE A 83 -6.56 5.35 -9.90
C PHE A 83 -6.86 5.56 -8.40
N PRO A 84 -7.74 6.50 -7.98
CA PRO A 84 -8.08 6.64 -6.57
C PRO A 84 -8.77 5.38 -6.01
N THR A 85 -9.56 4.67 -6.80
CA THR A 85 -10.14 3.39 -6.40
C THR A 85 -9.04 2.37 -6.10
N ALA A 86 -8.06 2.23 -6.97
CA ALA A 86 -6.91 1.35 -6.74
C ALA A 86 -6.10 1.75 -5.50
N MET A 87 -5.91 3.05 -5.25
CA MET A 87 -5.27 3.56 -4.04
C MET A 87 -6.03 3.15 -2.77
N HIS A 88 -7.36 3.27 -2.77
CA HIS A 88 -8.19 2.88 -1.64
C HIS A 88 -8.11 1.38 -1.37
N ILE A 89 -8.18 0.55 -2.42
CA ILE A 89 -8.04 -0.90 -2.31
C ILE A 89 -6.66 -1.27 -1.75
N ALA A 90 -5.60 -0.67 -2.26
CA ALA A 90 -4.23 -0.93 -1.80
C ALA A 90 -4.03 -0.49 -0.34
N ALA A 91 -4.52 0.69 0.04
CA ALA A 91 -4.46 1.20 1.41
C ALA A 91 -5.22 0.28 2.37
N TYR A 92 -6.45 -0.10 2.01
CA TYR A 92 -7.25 -1.04 2.81
C TYR A 92 -6.52 -2.36 3.05
N LYS A 93 -5.97 -2.95 1.98
CA LYS A 93 -5.25 -4.21 2.04
C LYS A 93 -4.02 -4.12 2.96
N ILE A 94 -3.18 -3.10 2.80
CA ILE A 94 -1.99 -2.89 3.64
C ILE A 94 -2.38 -2.68 5.11
N ILE A 95 -3.43 -1.91 5.39
CA ILE A 95 -3.90 -1.68 6.75
C ILE A 95 -4.34 -2.98 7.41
N ILE A 96 -5.12 -3.81 6.72
CA ILE A 96 -5.66 -5.06 7.28
C ILE A 96 -4.58 -6.13 7.41
N GLU A 97 -3.74 -6.31 6.38
CA GLU A 97 -2.81 -7.43 6.32
C GLU A 97 -1.49 -7.17 7.05
N THR A 98 -1.08 -5.91 7.16
CA THR A 98 0.24 -5.56 7.68
C THR A 98 0.17 -4.62 8.89
N THR A 99 -0.52 -3.47 8.75
CA THR A 99 -0.45 -2.40 9.75
C THR A 99 -1.16 -2.80 11.04
N LEU A 100 -2.41 -3.22 10.98
CA LEU A 100 -3.17 -3.63 12.19
C LEU A 100 -2.54 -4.81 12.91
N PRO A 101 -2.11 -5.90 12.25
CA PRO A 101 -1.38 -6.98 12.91
C PRO A 101 -0.07 -6.52 13.55
N GLY A 102 0.69 -5.63 12.90
CA GLY A 102 1.93 -5.06 13.43
C GLY A 102 1.68 -4.23 14.70
N ILE A 103 0.72 -3.31 14.67
CA ILE A 103 0.35 -2.49 15.83
C ILE A 103 -0.14 -3.38 16.98
N LYS A 104 -0.97 -4.38 16.68
CA LYS A 104 -1.47 -5.32 17.70
C LYS A 104 -0.33 -6.10 18.36
N LYS A 105 0.64 -6.58 17.57
CA LYS A 105 1.83 -7.27 18.09
C LYS A 105 2.65 -6.36 19.02
N LEU A 106 2.85 -5.12 18.65
CA LEU A 106 3.52 -4.12 19.48
C LEU A 106 2.75 -3.87 20.78
N ARG A 107 1.45 -3.61 20.67
CA ARG A 107 0.53 -3.41 21.80
C ARG A 107 0.60 -4.57 22.80
N ASP A 108 0.50 -5.81 22.32
CA ASP A 108 0.50 -7.01 23.16
C ASP A 108 1.87 -7.20 23.83
N THR A 109 2.95 -6.84 23.16
CA THR A 109 4.31 -6.88 23.72
C THR A 109 4.46 -5.85 24.85
N LEU A 110 3.97 -4.64 24.66
CA LEU A 110 3.99 -3.59 25.69
C LEU A 110 3.09 -3.95 26.89
N ASP A 111 1.93 -4.58 26.67
CA ASP A 111 1.07 -5.06 27.74
C ASP A 111 1.74 -6.13 28.62
N LYS A 112 2.47 -7.07 27.99
CA LYS A 112 3.30 -8.02 28.72
C LYS A 112 4.36 -7.33 29.58
N LYS A 113 5.01 -6.28 29.04
CA LYS A 113 6.01 -5.47 29.78
C LYS A 113 5.36 -4.66 30.89
N ALA A 114 4.18 -4.07 30.67
CA ALA A 114 3.43 -3.37 31.71
C ALA A 114 3.13 -4.28 32.90
N LYS A 115 2.69 -5.51 32.65
CA LYS A 115 2.44 -6.51 33.69
C LYS A 115 3.71 -6.94 34.41
N ALA A 116 4.79 -7.20 33.68
CA ALA A 116 6.08 -7.62 34.25
C ALA A 116 6.69 -6.54 35.15
N PHE A 117 6.57 -5.27 34.77
CA PHE A 117 7.19 -4.15 35.48
C PHE A 117 6.24 -3.43 36.45
N LYS A 118 5.11 -4.04 36.80
CA LYS A 118 4.09 -3.45 37.68
C LYS A 118 4.64 -3.00 39.04
N LYS A 119 5.69 -3.65 39.56
CA LYS A 119 6.32 -3.37 40.86
C LYS A 119 7.62 -2.57 40.76
N VAL A 120 8.09 -2.24 39.58
CA VAL A 120 9.32 -1.49 39.37
C VAL A 120 9.02 -0.02 39.51
N VAL A 121 9.40 0.56 40.64
CA VAL A 121 9.21 1.99 40.93
C VAL A 121 10.27 2.82 40.18
N LYS A 122 9.83 3.91 39.59
CA LYS A 122 10.67 4.92 38.93
C LYS A 122 10.16 6.31 39.24
N ILE A 123 11.01 7.30 39.00
CA ILE A 123 10.61 8.70 39.09
C ILE A 123 9.81 9.12 37.83
N GLY A 124 8.74 9.87 38.02
CA GLY A 124 8.07 10.58 36.95
C GLY A 124 8.86 11.79 36.49
N ARG A 125 8.56 12.32 35.29
CA ARG A 125 9.21 13.53 34.77
C ARG A 125 8.18 14.47 34.15
N THR A 126 8.36 15.75 34.48
CA THR A 126 7.60 16.85 33.89
C THR A 126 8.47 18.11 33.89
N HIS A 127 8.35 18.98 32.92
CA HIS A 127 9.16 20.19 32.76
C HIS A 127 10.69 19.94 32.90
N PHE A 128 11.18 18.80 32.39
CA PHE A 128 12.58 18.36 32.56
C PHE A 128 13.04 18.16 34.00
N MET A 129 12.09 18.06 34.94
CA MET A 129 12.34 17.88 36.38
C MET A 129 11.73 16.59 36.88
N ASP A 130 12.18 16.13 38.04
CA ASP A 130 11.61 15.00 38.73
C ASP A 130 10.19 15.33 39.18
N ALA A 131 9.26 14.39 38.94
CA ALA A 131 7.88 14.49 39.35
C ALA A 131 7.49 13.34 40.30
N THR A 132 6.20 13.13 40.52
CA THR A 132 5.68 12.05 41.36
C THR A 132 6.22 10.69 40.95
N PRO A 133 6.61 9.82 41.91
CA PRO A 133 6.98 8.45 41.59
C PRO A 133 5.81 7.69 40.96
N LEU A 134 6.14 6.82 40.01
CA LEU A 134 5.22 5.89 39.35
C LEU A 134 5.91 4.55 39.13
N THR A 135 5.19 3.55 38.66
CA THR A 135 5.82 2.30 38.25
C THR A 135 6.13 2.31 36.75
N LEU A 136 7.18 1.62 36.37
CA LEU A 136 7.51 1.42 34.95
C LEU A 136 6.33 0.71 34.23
N GLY A 137 5.61 -0.17 34.93
CA GLY A 137 4.40 -0.79 34.42
C GLY A 137 3.30 0.21 34.09
N GLN A 138 3.11 1.26 34.93
CA GLN A 138 2.15 2.33 34.63
C GLN A 138 2.56 3.11 33.36
N GLU A 139 3.82 3.41 33.18
CA GLU A 139 4.31 4.09 31.97
C GLU A 139 4.01 3.25 30.70
N PHE A 140 4.36 1.96 30.70
CA PHE A 140 4.01 1.06 29.59
C PHE A 140 2.50 0.92 29.36
N SER A 141 1.69 0.92 30.42
CA SER A 141 0.22 0.86 30.28
C SER A 141 -0.35 2.09 29.55
N GLY A 142 0.28 3.25 29.72
CA GLY A 142 -0.07 4.44 28.94
C GLY A 142 0.15 4.24 27.44
N TYR A 143 1.27 3.66 27.03
CA TYR A 143 1.54 3.33 25.62
C TYR A 143 0.55 2.28 25.06
N VAL A 144 0.18 1.28 25.88
CA VAL A 144 -0.84 0.29 25.51
C VAL A 144 -2.17 0.99 25.22
N SER A 145 -2.60 1.89 26.12
CA SER A 145 -3.84 2.65 25.93
C SER A 145 -3.82 3.51 24.65
N GLN A 146 -2.69 4.16 24.34
CA GLN A 146 -2.52 4.93 23.11
C GLN A 146 -2.67 4.05 21.86
N LEU A 147 -2.05 2.86 21.87
CA LEU A 147 -2.16 1.91 20.76
C LEU A 147 -3.57 1.34 20.60
N ASP A 148 -4.27 1.04 21.70
CA ASP A 148 -5.66 0.60 21.65
C ASP A 148 -6.56 1.69 21.06
N HIS A 149 -6.34 2.94 21.43
CA HIS A 149 -7.05 4.07 20.84
C HIS A 149 -6.74 4.23 19.35
N GLY A 150 -5.47 4.14 18.95
CA GLY A 150 -5.03 4.19 17.56
C GLY A 150 -5.64 3.06 16.70
N ILE A 151 -5.66 1.83 17.21
CA ILE A 151 -6.31 0.69 16.54
C ILE A 151 -7.82 0.97 16.33
N LYS A 152 -8.50 1.50 17.33
CA LYS A 152 -9.92 1.87 17.22
C LYS A 152 -10.14 2.96 16.17
N ALA A 153 -9.32 3.99 16.17
CA ALA A 153 -9.39 5.07 15.19
C ALA A 153 -9.19 4.53 13.76
N ILE A 154 -8.14 3.73 13.52
CA ILE A 154 -7.88 3.12 12.20
C ILE A 154 -9.08 2.26 11.76
N LYS A 155 -9.62 1.40 12.64
CA LYS A 155 -10.78 0.57 12.29
C LYS A 155 -12.01 1.39 11.93
N ASN A 156 -12.23 2.52 12.58
CA ASN A 156 -13.36 3.39 12.28
C ASN A 156 -13.21 4.05 10.89
N THR A 157 -11.98 4.37 10.47
CA THR A 157 -11.74 4.94 9.13
C THR A 157 -11.91 3.93 8.01
N LEU A 158 -11.65 2.65 8.25
CA LEU A 158 -11.81 1.60 7.23
C LEU A 158 -13.24 1.52 6.69
N ALA A 159 -14.24 1.80 7.53
CA ALA A 159 -15.64 1.82 7.10
C ALA A 159 -15.97 2.98 6.14
N GLN A 160 -15.09 3.97 6.05
CA GLN A 160 -15.25 5.16 5.18
C GLN A 160 -14.43 5.07 3.89
N ILE A 161 -13.50 4.12 3.78
CA ILE A 161 -12.69 3.93 2.58
C ILE A 161 -13.59 3.47 1.42
N GLY A 162 -13.48 4.14 0.28
CA GLY A 162 -14.20 3.79 -0.94
C GLY A 162 -15.63 4.33 -1.02
N ARG A 163 -16.05 5.17 -0.10
CA ARG A 163 -17.30 5.91 -0.28
C ARG A 163 -17.04 7.10 -1.20
N ALA A 164 -17.52 7.00 -2.43
CA ALA A 164 -17.69 8.18 -3.27
C ALA A 164 -18.72 9.09 -2.60
N HIS A 165 -18.39 10.35 -2.42
CA HIS A 165 -19.39 11.36 -2.12
C HIS A 165 -20.15 11.63 -3.41
N VAL A 166 -21.33 11.10 -3.51
CA VAL A 166 -22.30 11.48 -4.52
C VAL A 166 -23.10 12.64 -3.97
#